data_41c22e712bdc5759bcdd124ac00f908b
#
_entry.id   41c22e712bdc5759bcdd124ac00f908b
#
_cell.length_a   1.000
_cell.length_b   1.000
_cell.length_c   1.000
_cell.angle_alpha   90.00
_cell.angle_beta   90.00
_cell.angle_gamma   90.00
#
_symmetry.space_group_name_H-M   'P 1'
#
loop_
_entity.id
_entity.type
_entity.pdbx_description
1 polymer ?
#
loop_
_entity_poly.entity_id
_entity_poly.type
_entity_poly.pdbx_seq_one_letter_code
_entity_poly.pdbx_strand_id
1 'polypeptide(L)'
;MTDETILLAGSVEPDQVETSIGGGSLVAYTCRAPDKTIDNEDSVAAIPYGPDAVVLVVADGAGGLPGGRRASQTAVRSLQESLDVAMSETMLLRTAILNGIDAANDAVRALGNGSATTLTIVTIEGHVARSYQVGDSEALVVGQRGRIRAQTMAHSPTGFAVEAGMLDVRAALHHKERHLVSNFIGTEDMRIDMGAGIRLNPRDTVL
;
A
#
# COMPACT_ATOMS: atom_id res chain seq x y z
N MET A 1 -2.20 19.03 -13.67
CA MET A 1 -2.38 18.00 -12.61
C MET A 1 -3.20 16.90 -13.24
N THR A 2 -2.79 15.66 -13.07
CA THR A 2 -3.51 14.49 -13.59
C THR A 2 -4.71 14.25 -12.68
N ASP A 3 -5.92 14.34 -13.23
CA ASP A 3 -7.16 13.98 -12.53
C ASP A 3 -7.53 12.50 -12.78
N GLU A 4 -6.61 11.75 -13.40
CA GLU A 4 -6.80 10.34 -13.74
C GLU A 4 -6.05 9.44 -12.75
N THR A 5 -6.66 8.31 -12.43
CA THR A 5 -6.03 7.25 -11.66
C THR A 5 -4.84 6.66 -12.43
N ILE A 6 -3.71 6.52 -11.76
CA ILE A 6 -2.54 5.81 -12.24
C ILE A 6 -2.60 4.41 -11.64
N LEU A 7 -2.44 3.38 -12.47
CA LEU A 7 -2.38 1.99 -12.05
C LEU A 7 -1.27 1.27 -12.81
N LEU A 8 -0.28 0.73 -12.07
CA LEU A 8 0.74 -0.18 -12.57
C LEU A 8 0.54 -1.54 -11.93
N ALA A 9 0.38 -2.58 -12.73
CA ALA A 9 0.10 -3.92 -12.20
C ALA A 9 0.55 -5.04 -13.15
N GLY A 10 1.25 -6.03 -12.61
CA GLY A 10 1.55 -7.28 -13.28
C GLY A 10 2.50 -7.18 -14.47
N SER A 11 3.30 -6.14 -14.58
CA SER A 11 4.28 -5.98 -15.65
C SER A 11 5.41 -7.00 -15.52
N VAL A 12 5.78 -7.62 -16.65
CA VAL A 12 6.96 -8.50 -16.75
C VAL A 12 8.23 -7.66 -16.85
N GLU A 13 8.19 -6.64 -17.69
CA GLU A 13 9.25 -5.64 -17.84
C GLU A 13 9.09 -4.52 -16.79
N PRO A 14 10.17 -3.81 -16.47
CA PRO A 14 10.09 -2.62 -15.63
C PRO A 14 9.06 -1.62 -16.16
N ASP A 15 8.16 -1.17 -15.29
CA ASP A 15 7.14 -0.18 -15.62
C ASP A 15 7.26 1.00 -14.65
N GLN A 16 7.27 2.21 -15.21
CA GLN A 16 7.49 3.44 -14.45
C GLN A 16 6.62 4.56 -14.97
N VAL A 17 6.06 5.32 -14.04
CA VAL A 17 5.35 6.57 -14.32
C VAL A 17 5.95 7.68 -13.48
N GLU A 18 6.18 8.83 -14.11
CA GLU A 18 6.55 10.08 -13.46
C GLU A 18 5.52 11.16 -13.84
N THR A 19 4.91 11.78 -12.84
CA THR A 19 3.85 12.79 -13.04
C THR A 19 3.70 13.70 -11.83
N SER A 20 2.75 14.64 -11.91
CA SER A 20 2.35 15.48 -10.79
C SER A 20 0.90 15.21 -10.41
N ILE A 21 0.67 14.91 -9.14
CA ILE A 21 -0.65 14.64 -8.57
C ILE A 21 -0.72 15.20 -7.15
N GLY A 22 -1.89 15.66 -6.71
CA GLY A 22 -2.09 16.14 -5.34
C GLY A 22 -1.16 17.30 -4.93
N GLY A 23 -0.70 18.10 -5.88
CA GLY A 23 0.22 19.21 -5.61
C GLY A 23 1.69 18.81 -5.39
N GLY A 24 2.04 17.54 -5.60
CA GLY A 24 3.39 16.98 -5.50
C GLY A 24 3.87 16.33 -6.79
N SER A 25 5.13 15.88 -6.79
CA SER A 25 5.67 15.00 -7.83
C SER A 25 5.52 13.55 -7.38
N LEU A 26 5.08 12.69 -8.28
CA LEU A 26 4.94 11.25 -8.08
C LEU A 26 5.88 10.51 -9.02
N VAL A 27 6.58 9.52 -8.47
CA VAL A 27 7.25 8.46 -9.24
C VAL A 27 6.71 7.13 -8.74
N ALA A 28 6.14 6.34 -9.63
CA ALA A 28 5.74 4.97 -9.37
C ALA A 28 6.58 4.03 -10.22
N TYR A 29 7.03 2.93 -9.62
CA TYR A 29 7.86 1.92 -10.28
C TYR A 29 7.46 0.52 -9.82
N THR A 30 7.38 -0.41 -10.75
CA THR A 30 7.19 -1.82 -10.47
C THR A 30 7.96 -2.69 -11.45
N CYS A 31 8.51 -3.81 -11.01
CA CYS A 31 9.15 -4.78 -11.87
C CYS A 31 9.10 -6.17 -11.25
N ARG A 32 9.16 -7.18 -12.10
CA ARG A 32 9.38 -8.55 -11.65
C ARG A 32 10.78 -8.71 -11.06
N ALA A 33 10.91 -9.47 -9.99
CA ALA A 33 12.23 -9.83 -9.45
C ALA A 33 13.06 -10.57 -10.52
N PRO A 34 14.36 -10.21 -10.72
CA PRO A 34 15.17 -10.75 -11.82
C PRO A 34 15.28 -12.27 -11.86
N ASP A 35 15.27 -12.91 -10.69
CA ASP A 35 15.44 -14.35 -10.55
C ASP A 35 14.12 -15.15 -10.56
N LYS A 36 12.98 -14.46 -10.68
CA LYS A 36 11.68 -15.12 -10.73
C LYS A 36 11.20 -15.32 -12.18
N THR A 37 10.61 -16.46 -12.44
CA THR A 37 9.94 -16.79 -13.73
C THR A 37 8.44 -16.53 -13.69
N ILE A 38 7.87 -16.33 -12.50
CA ILE A 38 6.47 -15.98 -12.32
C ILE A 38 6.27 -14.49 -12.63
N ASP A 39 5.06 -14.14 -13.03
CA ASP A 39 4.69 -12.74 -13.26
C ASP A 39 4.88 -11.90 -12.00
N ASN A 40 5.06 -10.58 -12.19
CA ASN A 40 5.04 -9.63 -11.10
C ASN A 40 3.68 -9.69 -10.37
N GLU A 41 3.71 -9.89 -9.07
CA GLU A 41 2.52 -10.03 -8.23
C GLU A 41 2.13 -8.71 -7.55
N ASP A 42 2.92 -7.66 -7.74
CA ASP A 42 2.69 -6.35 -7.14
C ASP A 42 1.73 -5.50 -7.98
N SER A 43 1.02 -4.61 -7.29
CA SER A 43 0.18 -3.58 -7.88
C SER A 43 0.38 -2.26 -7.16
N VAL A 44 0.49 -1.17 -7.92
CA VAL A 44 0.68 0.19 -7.42
C VAL A 44 -0.38 1.09 -8.02
N ALA A 45 -0.99 1.96 -7.21
CA ALA A 45 -1.92 2.96 -7.71
C ALA A 45 -1.75 4.32 -7.04
N ALA A 46 -2.10 5.37 -7.79
CA ALA A 46 -2.33 6.71 -7.26
C ALA A 46 -3.69 7.19 -7.75
N ILE A 47 -4.60 7.40 -6.80
CA ILE A 47 -6.02 7.67 -7.05
C ILE A 47 -6.33 9.08 -6.53
N PRO A 48 -6.72 10.03 -7.40
CA PRO A 48 -7.23 11.32 -6.95
C PRO A 48 -8.52 11.15 -6.15
N TYR A 49 -8.70 11.96 -5.10
CA TYR A 49 -9.94 11.99 -4.34
C TYR A 49 -10.37 13.45 -4.09
N GLY A 50 -11.24 13.94 -4.95
CA GLY A 50 -11.60 15.35 -4.97
C GLY A 50 -10.42 16.25 -5.37
N PRO A 51 -10.52 17.59 -5.13
CA PRO A 51 -9.54 18.55 -5.64
C PRO A 51 -8.21 18.56 -4.86
N ASP A 52 -8.22 18.17 -3.60
CA ASP A 52 -7.12 18.41 -2.66
C ASP A 52 -6.54 17.14 -2.02
N ALA A 53 -6.97 15.95 -2.47
CA ALA A 53 -6.49 14.71 -1.90
C ALA A 53 -6.04 13.69 -2.95
N VAL A 54 -5.09 12.86 -2.55
CA VAL A 54 -4.61 11.70 -3.33
C VAL A 54 -4.45 10.49 -2.41
N VAL A 55 -4.75 9.33 -2.94
CA VAL A 55 -4.59 8.03 -2.29
C VAL A 55 -3.48 7.27 -3.01
N LEU A 56 -2.37 7.03 -2.33
CA LEU A 56 -1.24 6.25 -2.82
C LEU A 56 -1.40 4.83 -2.28
N VAL A 57 -1.24 3.84 -3.15
CA VAL A 57 -1.53 2.43 -2.84
C VAL A 57 -0.41 1.53 -3.33
N VAL A 58 0.03 0.61 -2.48
CA VAL A 58 0.89 -0.52 -2.86
C VAL A 58 0.26 -1.80 -2.33
N ALA A 59 0.22 -2.84 -3.15
CA ALA A 59 -0.24 -4.17 -2.81
C ALA A 59 0.76 -5.20 -3.33
N ASP A 60 1.35 -6.00 -2.44
CA ASP A 60 2.25 -7.13 -2.75
C ASP A 60 1.45 -8.42 -2.65
N GLY A 61 1.29 -9.10 -3.77
CA GLY A 61 0.57 -10.37 -3.82
C GLY A 61 1.37 -11.51 -3.20
N ALA A 62 0.79 -12.23 -2.24
CA ALA A 62 1.49 -13.27 -1.47
C ALA A 62 2.03 -14.38 -2.39
N GLY A 63 3.33 -14.32 -2.73
CA GLY A 63 4.01 -15.18 -3.70
C GLY A 63 4.14 -16.67 -3.31
N GLY A 64 3.77 -17.03 -2.09
CA GLY A 64 3.69 -18.42 -1.63
C GLY A 64 2.30 -19.03 -1.75
N LEU A 65 1.30 -18.23 -2.15
CA LEU A 65 -0.11 -18.62 -2.25
C LEU A 65 -0.57 -18.59 -3.72
N PRO A 66 -1.58 -19.40 -4.09
CA PRO A 66 -2.12 -19.36 -5.44
C PRO A 66 -2.74 -17.99 -5.75
N GLY A 67 -2.30 -17.36 -6.86
CA GLY A 67 -2.97 -16.17 -7.38
C GLY A 67 -2.63 -14.84 -6.73
N GLY A 68 -1.42 -14.66 -6.18
CA GLY A 68 -0.96 -13.41 -5.58
C GLY A 68 -1.16 -12.20 -6.49
N ARG A 69 -0.75 -12.28 -7.77
CA ARG A 69 -1.02 -11.25 -8.78
C ARG A 69 -2.50 -10.88 -8.89
N ARG A 70 -3.37 -11.90 -8.92
CA ARG A 70 -4.81 -11.66 -9.01
C ARG A 70 -5.35 -11.03 -7.74
N ALA A 71 -4.81 -11.40 -6.57
CA ALA A 71 -5.20 -10.81 -5.29
C ALA A 71 -4.85 -9.33 -5.23
N SER A 72 -3.60 -8.94 -5.54
CA SER A 72 -3.16 -7.55 -5.51
C SER A 72 -3.96 -6.67 -6.50
N GLN A 73 -4.18 -7.15 -7.73
CA GLN A 73 -4.98 -6.45 -8.72
C GLN A 73 -6.45 -6.30 -8.29
N THR A 74 -7.04 -7.36 -7.70
CA THR A 74 -8.42 -7.33 -7.21
C THR A 74 -8.56 -6.35 -6.06
N ALA A 75 -7.62 -6.37 -5.10
CA ALA A 75 -7.64 -5.45 -3.97
C ALA A 75 -7.58 -3.99 -4.40
N VAL A 76 -6.63 -3.64 -5.28
CA VAL A 76 -6.47 -2.27 -5.75
C VAL A 76 -7.68 -1.79 -6.57
N ARG A 77 -8.24 -2.64 -7.44
CA ARG A 77 -9.44 -2.29 -8.23
C ARG A 77 -10.67 -2.11 -7.35
N SER A 78 -10.92 -3.04 -6.43
CA SER A 78 -12.07 -2.93 -5.53
C SER A 78 -11.97 -1.70 -4.63
N LEU A 79 -10.77 -1.37 -4.13
CA LEU A 79 -10.51 -0.13 -3.41
C LEU A 79 -10.86 1.10 -4.29
N GLN A 80 -10.36 1.14 -5.53
CA GLN A 80 -10.64 2.24 -6.47
C GLN A 80 -12.13 2.40 -6.72
N GLU A 81 -12.83 1.33 -7.06
CA GLU A 81 -14.28 1.33 -7.31
C GLU A 81 -15.06 1.86 -6.09
N SER A 82 -14.67 1.43 -4.88
CA SER A 82 -15.26 1.92 -3.63
C SER A 82 -15.01 3.41 -3.42
N LEU A 83 -13.80 3.90 -3.73
CA LEU A 83 -13.45 5.32 -3.63
C LEU A 83 -14.22 6.18 -4.64
N ASP A 84 -14.43 5.69 -5.87
CA ASP A 84 -15.19 6.39 -6.90
C ASP A 84 -16.67 6.59 -6.46
N VAL A 85 -17.28 5.55 -5.88
CA VAL A 85 -18.62 5.63 -5.30
C VAL A 85 -18.64 6.62 -4.13
N ALA A 86 -17.71 6.48 -3.18
CA ALA A 86 -17.63 7.35 -2.01
C ALA A 86 -17.42 8.83 -2.38
N MET A 87 -16.65 9.10 -3.43
CA MET A 87 -16.43 10.45 -3.94
C MET A 87 -17.74 11.04 -4.54
N SER A 88 -18.52 10.23 -5.27
CA SER A 88 -19.82 10.66 -5.80
C SER A 88 -20.84 11.00 -4.70
N GLU A 89 -20.72 10.35 -3.54
CA GLU A 89 -21.53 10.55 -2.35
C GLU A 89 -20.96 11.63 -1.40
N THR A 90 -19.86 12.29 -1.78
CA THR A 90 -19.16 13.29 -0.95
C THR A 90 -18.77 12.77 0.45
N MET A 91 -18.41 11.49 0.51
CA MET A 91 -17.98 10.84 1.75
C MET A 91 -16.62 11.38 2.22
N LEU A 92 -16.42 11.44 3.53
CA LEU A 92 -15.10 11.79 4.09
C LEU A 92 -14.05 10.75 3.68
N LEU A 93 -12.89 11.20 3.20
CA LEU A 93 -11.82 10.34 2.71
C LEU A 93 -11.45 9.21 3.69
N ARG A 94 -11.33 9.52 4.97
CA ARG A 94 -11.02 8.50 5.99
C ARG A 94 -12.05 7.36 6.02
N THR A 95 -13.33 7.67 5.96
CA THR A 95 -14.41 6.67 5.95
C THR A 95 -14.38 5.89 4.64
N ALA A 96 -14.18 6.58 3.51
CA ALA A 96 -14.06 5.97 2.19
C ALA A 96 -12.92 4.96 2.13
N ILE A 97 -11.75 5.28 2.71
CA ILE A 97 -10.60 4.36 2.77
C ILE A 97 -10.92 3.10 3.59
N LEU A 98 -11.51 3.24 4.77
CA LEU A 98 -11.83 2.08 5.61
C LEU A 98 -12.85 1.17 4.91
N ASN A 99 -13.92 1.73 4.35
CA ASN A 99 -14.89 0.97 3.57
C ASN A 99 -14.26 0.31 2.34
N GLY A 100 -13.35 1.02 1.68
CA GLY A 100 -12.62 0.50 0.52
C GLY A 100 -11.67 -0.65 0.86
N ILE A 101 -11.02 -0.62 2.02
CA ILE A 101 -10.17 -1.73 2.50
C ILE A 101 -11.04 -2.96 2.82
N ASP A 102 -12.20 -2.76 3.48
CA ASP A 102 -13.13 -3.85 3.75
C ASP A 102 -13.68 -4.46 2.45
N ALA A 103 -14.06 -3.62 1.47
CA ALA A 103 -14.49 -4.07 0.15
C ALA A 103 -13.39 -4.85 -0.59
N ALA A 104 -12.13 -4.38 -0.52
CA ALA A 104 -10.98 -5.06 -1.09
C ALA A 104 -10.77 -6.44 -0.44
N ASN A 105 -10.89 -6.54 0.89
CA ASN A 105 -10.79 -7.80 1.62
C ASN A 105 -11.86 -8.79 1.17
N ASP A 106 -13.10 -8.36 1.08
CA ASP A 106 -14.21 -9.20 0.64
C ASP A 106 -14.05 -9.66 -0.82
N ALA A 107 -13.61 -8.76 -1.71
CA ALA A 107 -13.36 -9.09 -3.11
C ALA A 107 -12.24 -10.13 -3.29
N VAL A 108 -11.17 -10.04 -2.51
CA VAL A 108 -10.07 -11.03 -2.56
C VAL A 108 -10.53 -12.35 -1.95
N ARG A 109 -11.27 -12.35 -0.84
CA ARG A 109 -11.88 -13.57 -0.26
C ARG A 109 -12.80 -14.28 -1.25
N ALA A 110 -13.58 -13.51 -2.02
CA ALA A 110 -14.48 -14.05 -3.05
C ALA A 110 -13.76 -14.77 -4.20
N LEU A 111 -12.44 -14.62 -4.35
CA LEU A 111 -11.64 -15.42 -5.30
C LEU A 111 -11.67 -16.93 -4.96
N GLY A 112 -11.87 -17.28 -3.69
CA GLY A 112 -12.18 -18.63 -3.23
C GLY A 112 -11.04 -19.64 -3.30
N ASN A 113 -9.81 -19.20 -3.62
CA ASN A 113 -8.65 -20.08 -3.84
C ASN A 113 -7.52 -19.88 -2.80
N GLY A 114 -7.79 -19.12 -1.72
CA GLY A 114 -6.80 -18.80 -0.70
C GLY A 114 -5.79 -17.73 -1.14
N SER A 115 -6.06 -16.99 -2.21
CA SER A 115 -5.25 -15.84 -2.62
C SER A 115 -5.24 -14.76 -1.54
N ALA A 116 -4.11 -14.12 -1.35
CA ALA A 116 -3.94 -13.03 -0.40
C ALA A 116 -2.96 -11.97 -0.93
N THR A 117 -3.03 -10.78 -0.37
CA THR A 117 -2.12 -9.68 -0.70
C THR A 117 -1.92 -8.77 0.51
N THR A 118 -0.81 -8.05 0.56
CA THR A 118 -0.68 -6.89 1.43
C THR A 118 -1.47 -5.71 0.88
N LEU A 119 -1.69 -4.68 1.68
CA LEU A 119 -2.23 -3.40 1.21
C LEU A 119 -1.70 -2.28 2.11
N THR A 120 -0.88 -1.43 1.55
CA THR A 120 -0.39 -0.23 2.21
C THR A 120 -0.88 0.99 1.47
N ILE A 121 -1.58 1.87 2.19
CA ILE A 121 -2.18 3.08 1.66
C ILE A 121 -1.63 4.29 2.40
N VAL A 122 -1.28 5.34 1.67
CA VAL A 122 -1.07 6.67 2.24
C VAL A 122 -2.01 7.64 1.56
N THR A 123 -2.88 8.25 2.36
CA THR A 123 -3.68 9.40 1.90
C THR A 123 -2.90 10.68 2.15
N ILE A 124 -2.93 11.59 1.19
CA ILE A 124 -2.47 12.97 1.37
C ILE A 124 -3.67 13.87 1.11
N GLU A 125 -4.14 14.55 2.16
CA GLU A 125 -5.26 15.49 2.10
C GLU A 125 -4.75 16.88 2.46
N GLY A 126 -4.70 17.78 1.48
CA GLY A 126 -3.98 19.05 1.58
C GLY A 126 -2.51 18.81 1.90
N HIS A 127 -2.10 19.04 3.14
CA HIS A 127 -0.72 18.83 3.60
C HIS A 127 -0.62 17.78 4.72
N VAL A 128 -1.61 16.93 4.88
CA VAL A 128 -1.62 15.90 5.94
C VAL A 128 -1.56 14.52 5.29
N ALA A 129 -0.51 13.76 5.59
CA ALA A 129 -0.38 12.36 5.23
C ALA A 129 -0.91 11.47 6.35
N ARG A 130 -1.57 10.37 5.98
CA ARG A 130 -2.03 9.32 6.89
C ARG A 130 -1.88 7.95 6.25
N SER A 131 -1.27 7.02 6.98
CA SER A 131 -1.12 5.64 6.52
C SER A 131 -2.24 4.72 7.01
N TYR A 132 -2.53 3.70 6.20
CA TYR A 132 -3.35 2.53 6.54
C TYR A 132 -2.60 1.31 6.04
N GLN A 133 -2.48 0.27 6.86
CA GLN A 133 -1.63 -0.87 6.56
C GLN A 133 -2.28 -2.19 6.90
N VAL A 134 -2.16 -3.11 5.96
CA VAL A 134 -2.43 -4.55 6.11
C VAL A 134 -1.27 -5.29 5.46
N GLY A 135 -0.45 -5.97 6.25
CA GLY A 135 0.71 -6.70 5.73
C GLY A 135 2.06 -6.09 6.10
N ASP A 136 3.10 -6.45 5.38
CA ASP A 136 4.49 -6.06 5.62
C ASP A 136 5.07 -5.10 4.56
N SER A 137 4.27 -4.70 3.58
CA SER A 137 4.61 -3.54 2.74
C SER A 137 4.60 -2.28 3.61
N GLU A 138 5.60 -1.43 3.50
CA GLU A 138 5.78 -0.30 4.42
C GLU A 138 5.65 1.05 3.72
N ALA A 139 5.27 2.07 4.48
CA ALA A 139 5.30 3.45 4.07
C ALA A 139 6.21 4.27 4.99
N LEU A 140 6.96 5.20 4.40
CA LEU A 140 7.88 6.11 5.09
C LEU A 140 7.53 7.55 4.76
N VAL A 141 7.57 8.42 5.78
CA VAL A 141 7.59 9.86 5.60
C VAL A 141 8.98 10.36 5.95
N VAL A 142 9.67 10.89 4.95
CA VAL A 142 11.06 11.36 5.08
C VAL A 142 11.11 12.86 4.89
N GLY A 143 11.63 13.55 5.88
CA GLY A 143 11.88 14.98 5.83
C GLY A 143 13.24 15.32 5.23
N GLN A 144 13.56 16.60 5.23
CA GLN A 144 14.85 17.08 4.73
C GLN A 144 16.03 16.41 5.45
N ARG A 145 17.13 16.23 4.71
CA ARG A 145 18.37 15.56 5.16
C ARG A 145 18.18 14.09 5.53
N GLY A 146 17.17 13.41 4.96
CA GLY A 146 16.91 11.99 5.20
C GLY A 146 16.35 11.67 6.59
N ARG A 147 15.80 12.65 7.32
CA ARG A 147 15.19 12.39 8.62
C ARG A 147 13.88 11.65 8.47
N ILE A 148 13.80 10.42 8.95
CA ILE A 148 12.56 9.66 9.05
C ILE A 148 11.65 10.37 10.06
N ARG A 149 10.45 10.73 9.64
CA ARG A 149 9.43 11.41 10.45
C ARG A 149 8.34 10.44 10.89
N ALA A 150 8.07 9.45 10.07
CA ALA A 150 7.20 8.32 10.37
C ALA A 150 7.55 7.13 9.49
N GLN A 151 7.26 5.96 10.00
CA GLN A 151 7.33 4.68 9.32
C GLN A 151 6.17 3.83 9.82
N THR A 152 5.55 3.08 8.94
CA THR A 152 4.57 2.06 9.33
C THR A 152 5.32 0.84 9.90
N MET A 153 4.61 0.01 10.66
CA MET A 153 5.18 -1.20 11.24
C MET A 153 4.75 -2.42 10.42
N ALA A 154 5.72 -3.19 9.94
CA ALA A 154 5.43 -4.41 9.18
C ALA A 154 4.67 -5.45 10.04
N HIS A 155 3.56 -5.97 9.52
CA HIS A 155 2.82 -7.06 10.15
C HIS A 155 3.52 -8.40 9.91
N SER A 156 4.65 -8.58 10.56
CA SER A 156 5.48 -9.78 10.46
C SER A 156 6.11 -10.10 11.81
N PRO A 157 6.49 -11.37 12.07
CA PRO A 157 7.20 -11.72 13.30
C PRO A 157 8.47 -10.91 13.50
N THR A 158 9.22 -10.65 12.43
CA THR A 158 10.43 -9.83 12.45
C THR A 158 10.10 -8.36 12.69
N GLY A 159 9.05 -7.80 12.09
CA GLY A 159 8.60 -6.43 12.30
C GLY A 159 8.21 -6.20 13.75
N PHE A 160 7.42 -7.10 14.35
CA PHE A 160 7.04 -7.01 15.76
C PHE A 160 8.25 -7.13 16.70
N ALA A 161 9.23 -7.99 16.36
CA ALA A 161 10.45 -8.13 17.18
C ALA A 161 11.33 -6.88 17.11
N VAL A 162 11.40 -6.20 15.97
CA VAL A 162 12.11 -4.94 15.80
C VAL A 162 11.44 -3.83 16.61
N GLU A 163 10.11 -3.69 16.49
CA GLU A 163 9.35 -2.68 17.23
C GLU A 163 9.45 -2.87 18.75
N ALA A 164 9.44 -4.13 19.20
CA ALA A 164 9.64 -4.47 20.61
C ALA A 164 11.10 -4.29 21.10
N GLY A 165 12.04 -3.90 20.23
CA GLY A 165 13.46 -3.80 20.54
C GLY A 165 14.14 -5.15 20.80
N MET A 166 13.52 -6.24 20.43
CA MET A 166 14.04 -7.61 20.59
C MET A 166 14.95 -8.04 19.43
N LEU A 167 14.86 -7.37 18.29
CA LEU A 167 15.65 -7.63 17.09
C LEU A 167 16.17 -6.30 16.52
N ASP A 168 17.47 -6.27 16.20
CA ASP A 168 18.06 -5.13 15.49
C ASP A 168 17.58 -5.06 14.04
N VAL A 169 17.34 -3.87 13.50
CA VAL A 169 16.83 -3.64 12.14
C VAL A 169 17.72 -4.32 11.08
N ARG A 170 19.06 -4.25 11.23
CA ARG A 170 19.97 -4.89 10.28
C ARG A 170 19.93 -6.41 10.39
N ALA A 171 19.76 -6.94 11.61
CA ALA A 171 19.63 -8.38 11.83
C ALA A 171 18.30 -8.90 11.23
N ALA A 172 17.22 -8.11 11.27
CA ALA A 172 15.94 -8.44 10.66
C ALA A 172 16.06 -8.72 9.15
N LEU A 173 16.90 -7.97 8.42
CA LEU A 173 17.13 -8.15 6.98
C LEU A 173 17.67 -9.55 6.62
N HIS A 174 18.34 -10.21 7.55
CA HIS A 174 18.93 -11.54 7.36
C HIS A 174 18.25 -12.62 8.18
N HIS A 175 17.15 -12.28 8.86
CA HIS A 175 16.42 -13.25 9.68
C HIS A 175 15.76 -14.33 8.82
N LYS A 176 15.78 -15.58 9.29
CA LYS A 176 15.21 -16.71 8.54
C LYS A 176 13.70 -16.58 8.30
N GLU A 177 13.00 -15.88 9.16
CA GLU A 177 11.54 -15.64 9.11
C GLU A 177 11.16 -14.27 8.53
N ARG A 178 12.10 -13.54 7.90
CA ARG A 178 11.84 -12.21 7.32
C ARG A 178 10.76 -12.19 6.22
N HIS A 179 10.46 -13.36 5.64
CA HIS A 179 9.47 -13.54 4.58
C HIS A 179 8.07 -13.93 5.10
N LEU A 180 7.92 -14.06 6.42
CA LEU A 180 6.64 -14.40 7.01
C LEU A 180 5.82 -13.14 7.24
N VAL A 181 4.59 -13.16 6.76
CA VAL A 181 3.60 -12.09 6.95
C VAL A 181 2.47 -12.63 7.82
N SER A 182 1.99 -11.86 8.77
CA SER A 182 1.01 -12.28 9.77
C SER A 182 -0.39 -11.68 9.59
N ASN A 183 -0.57 -10.82 8.59
CA ASN A 183 -1.84 -10.15 8.33
C ASN A 183 -1.97 -9.85 6.83
N PHE A 184 -3.11 -10.21 6.22
CA PHE A 184 -3.33 -10.07 4.78
C PHE A 184 -4.74 -9.57 4.46
N ILE A 185 -4.88 -8.92 3.33
CA ILE A 185 -6.14 -8.77 2.59
C ILE A 185 -6.49 -10.15 1.99
N GLY A 186 -7.74 -10.56 2.12
CA GLY A 186 -8.23 -11.88 1.70
C GLY A 186 -8.41 -12.86 2.85
N THR A 187 -8.31 -12.41 4.11
CA THR A 187 -8.47 -13.24 5.32
C THR A 187 -9.63 -12.78 6.19
N GLU A 188 -10.14 -13.69 7.05
CA GLU A 188 -11.22 -13.36 8.01
C GLU A 188 -10.72 -12.45 9.13
N ASP A 189 -9.50 -12.69 9.59
CA ASP A 189 -8.90 -12.00 10.75
C ASP A 189 -8.10 -10.73 10.32
N MET A 190 -8.38 -10.18 9.13
CA MET A 190 -7.72 -8.98 8.63
C MET A 190 -7.88 -7.82 9.61
N ARG A 191 -6.79 -7.13 9.88
CA ARG A 191 -6.74 -5.95 10.74
C ARG A 191 -6.10 -4.78 10.01
N ILE A 192 -6.66 -3.59 10.20
CA ILE A 192 -6.17 -2.34 9.62
C ILE A 192 -5.41 -1.57 10.69
N ASP A 193 -4.11 -1.36 10.49
CA ASP A 193 -3.35 -0.43 11.31
C ASP A 193 -3.41 0.96 10.66
N MET A 194 -3.90 1.93 11.41
CA MET A 194 -4.06 3.30 10.95
C MET A 194 -3.10 4.23 11.69
N GLY A 195 -2.24 4.90 10.93
CA GLY A 195 -1.31 5.88 11.44
C GLY A 195 -1.96 7.20 11.87
N ALA A 196 -1.25 7.97 12.68
CA ALA A 196 -1.60 9.35 12.98
C ALA A 196 -1.46 10.23 11.75
N GLY A 197 -2.24 11.32 11.67
CA GLY A 197 -2.05 12.33 10.64
C GLY A 197 -0.74 13.08 10.83
N ILE A 198 0.08 13.15 9.79
CA ILE A 198 1.40 13.79 9.81
C ILE A 198 1.37 14.98 8.86
N ARG A 199 1.62 16.17 9.38
CA ARG A 199 1.72 17.35 8.52
C ARG A 199 3.01 17.29 7.71
N LEU A 200 2.87 17.30 6.38
CA LEU A 200 3.98 17.38 5.44
C LEU A 200 4.51 18.81 5.35
N ASN A 201 5.82 18.95 5.30
CA ASN A 201 6.48 20.21 4.98
C ASN A 201 6.87 20.20 3.49
N PRO A 202 7.16 21.38 2.91
CA PRO A 202 7.75 21.44 1.56
C PRO A 202 8.99 20.54 1.46
N ARG A 203 9.07 19.73 0.42
CA ARG A 203 10.15 18.75 0.15
C ARG A 203 10.20 17.54 1.10
N ASP A 204 9.18 17.30 1.90
CA ASP A 204 9.03 15.97 2.50
C ASP A 204 8.68 14.96 1.38
N THR A 205 9.16 13.75 1.56
CA THR A 205 8.90 12.64 0.63
C THR A 205 8.11 11.55 1.33
N VAL A 206 7.10 11.03 0.67
CA VAL A 206 6.40 9.81 1.06
C VAL A 206 6.90 8.69 0.15
N LEU A 207 7.37 7.61 0.76
CA LEU A 207 7.88 6.41 0.09
C LEU A 207 7.02 5.23 0.48
#